data_1e6ddda76322862ce778add24300ed85
#
_entry.id   1e6ddda76322862ce778add24300ed85
#
_cell.length_a   1.000
_cell.length_b   1.000
_cell.length_c   1.000
_cell.angle_alpha   90.00
_cell.angle_beta   90.00
_cell.angle_gamma   90.00
#
_symmetry.space_group_name_H-M   'P 1'
#
loop_
_entity.id
_entity.type
_entity.pdbx_description
1 polymer ?
#
loop_
_entity_poly.entity_id
_entity_poly.type
_entity_poly.pdbx_seq_one_letter_code
_entity_poly.pdbx_strand_id
1 'polypeptide(L)'
;GGYSVIDSVALSRTDVARDVRTPVTESWVPGLLAAQTHHQVGHIALTSVMKGEGQIQQDLQEQQQRGVRVIVVDAITVDDVDAIAGAVVALNWNVLAVDPGPFTERLAVRRGLMREARSSAPASLTADSQRGSILIVAGSATPVTKKQLQYLIANDARVCHIPVDAELLVDRKNAAEIEVNRVVQHARQCVPAQHNALFVFESALTGRLLNLQEEEQRFALAHGQAAQNINQGLGSIVREVLNCASGEIKGLYMTGGDTMVNVLKELGATGIEMIDYVIPQTDMVRIIGGDYAGLICVGKGGLTGP
;
A
#
# COMPACT_ATOMS: atom_id res chain seq x y z
N GLY A 1 6.38 -23.76 9.72
CA GLY A 1 7.08 -22.54 10.05
C GLY A 1 7.97 -22.02 8.92
N GLY A 2 8.22 -20.75 8.99
CA GLY A 2 9.05 -20.05 8.02
C GLY A 2 8.40 -19.76 6.67
N TYR A 3 7.11 -20.06 6.50
CA TYR A 3 6.39 -19.82 5.24
C TYR A 3 5.55 -18.55 5.31
N SER A 4 5.61 -17.76 4.25
CA SER A 4 4.66 -16.68 4.00
C SER A 4 3.40 -17.25 3.34
N VAL A 5 2.23 -16.98 3.96
CA VAL A 5 0.92 -17.50 3.53
C VAL A 5 -0.12 -16.38 3.52
N ILE A 6 -1.10 -16.46 2.62
CA ILE A 6 -2.31 -15.65 2.59
C ILE A 6 -3.48 -16.62 2.54
N ASP A 7 -4.44 -16.48 3.45
CA ASP A 7 -5.63 -17.37 3.54
C ASP A 7 -5.27 -18.86 3.52
N SER A 8 -4.23 -19.24 4.25
CA SER A 8 -3.68 -20.59 4.32
C SER A 8 -3.07 -21.13 3.01
N VAL A 9 -2.89 -20.28 2.00
CA VAL A 9 -2.24 -20.61 0.73
C VAL A 9 -0.82 -20.02 0.72
N ALA A 10 0.16 -20.84 0.32
CA ALA A 10 1.54 -20.38 0.18
C ALA A 10 1.62 -19.20 -0.81
N LEU A 11 2.37 -18.16 -0.45
CA LEU A 11 2.42 -16.89 -1.20
C LEU A 11 2.75 -17.09 -2.68
N SER A 12 3.66 -18.01 -3.01
CA SER A 12 4.02 -18.36 -4.39
C SER A 12 2.89 -19.01 -5.21
N ARG A 13 1.78 -19.36 -4.59
CA ARG A 13 0.59 -19.94 -5.23
C ARG A 13 -0.61 -18.98 -5.27
N THR A 14 -0.42 -17.76 -4.83
CA THR A 14 -1.44 -16.70 -4.86
C THR A 14 -1.22 -15.76 -6.04
N ASP A 15 -2.15 -14.84 -6.27
CA ASP A 15 -2.01 -13.82 -7.33
C ASP A 15 -0.83 -12.86 -7.07
N VAL A 16 -0.41 -12.70 -5.81
CA VAL A 16 0.77 -11.91 -5.42
C VAL A 16 2.07 -12.46 -6.04
N ALA A 17 2.12 -13.77 -6.29
CA ALA A 17 3.27 -14.40 -6.95
C ALA A 17 3.51 -13.89 -8.38
N ARG A 18 2.48 -13.30 -8.99
CA ARG A 18 2.53 -12.76 -10.36
C ARG A 18 2.77 -11.26 -10.40
N ASP A 19 3.25 -10.67 -9.30
CA ASP A 19 3.59 -9.26 -9.30
C ASP A 19 4.56 -8.92 -10.44
N VAL A 20 4.28 -7.83 -11.16
CA VAL A 20 5.01 -7.47 -12.38
C VAL A 20 6.45 -7.08 -12.07
N ARG A 21 6.70 -6.51 -10.91
CA ARG A 21 8.02 -6.01 -10.50
C ARG A 21 8.80 -7.02 -9.66
N THR A 22 8.10 -7.67 -8.73
CA THR A 22 8.69 -8.54 -7.73
C THR A 22 7.91 -9.85 -7.62
N PRO A 23 7.96 -10.72 -8.67
CA PRO A 23 7.28 -11.99 -8.64
C PRO A 23 7.81 -12.86 -7.48
N VAL A 24 6.89 -13.52 -6.76
CA VAL A 24 7.25 -14.39 -5.64
C VAL A 24 7.34 -15.84 -6.10
N THR A 25 8.54 -16.36 -6.17
CA THR A 25 8.82 -17.74 -6.62
C THR A 25 9.02 -18.73 -5.46
N GLU A 26 9.34 -18.22 -4.27
CA GLU A 26 9.59 -19.00 -3.07
C GLU A 26 8.75 -18.45 -1.90
N SER A 27 8.04 -19.33 -1.21
CA SER A 27 7.24 -18.98 -0.03
C SER A 27 7.94 -19.25 1.29
N TRP A 28 8.97 -20.11 1.29
CA TRP A 28 9.77 -20.36 2.48
C TRP A 28 10.78 -19.24 2.68
N VAL A 29 10.49 -18.37 3.63
CA VAL A 29 11.21 -17.10 3.84
C VAL A 29 12.71 -17.30 4.07
N PRO A 30 13.19 -18.29 4.88
CA PRO A 30 14.62 -18.52 5.01
C PRO A 30 15.29 -18.88 3.68
N GLY A 31 14.64 -19.67 2.81
CA GLY A 31 15.16 -20.01 1.50
C GLY A 31 15.21 -18.81 0.57
N LEU A 32 14.15 -17.98 0.57
CA LEU A 32 14.10 -16.73 -0.17
C LEU A 32 15.26 -15.80 0.19
N LEU A 33 15.55 -15.65 1.49
CA LEU A 33 16.64 -14.82 1.98
C LEU A 33 18.00 -15.43 1.67
N ALA A 34 18.17 -16.74 1.84
CA ALA A 34 19.42 -17.42 1.54
C ALA A 34 19.86 -17.28 0.08
N ALA A 35 18.89 -17.18 -0.85
CA ALA A 35 19.17 -16.93 -2.27
C ALA A 35 19.66 -15.49 -2.56
N GLN A 36 19.53 -14.55 -1.60
CA GLN A 36 19.80 -13.12 -1.80
C GLN A 36 20.93 -12.59 -0.93
N THR A 37 21.52 -13.43 -0.05
CA THR A 37 22.60 -13.02 0.85
C THR A 37 23.73 -14.04 0.89
N HIS A 38 24.94 -13.57 1.18
CA HIS A 38 26.08 -14.43 1.49
C HIS A 38 26.14 -14.83 2.97
N HIS A 39 25.28 -14.27 3.81
CA HIS A 39 25.20 -14.59 5.22
C HIS A 39 24.44 -15.88 5.45
N GLN A 40 24.84 -16.61 6.50
CA GLN A 40 24.09 -17.77 6.94
C GLN A 40 22.73 -17.35 7.48
N VAL A 41 21.66 -17.98 6.99
CA VAL A 41 20.27 -17.72 7.38
C VAL A 41 19.80 -18.83 8.32
N GLY A 42 19.26 -18.47 9.46
CA GLY A 42 18.66 -19.35 10.44
C GLY A 42 17.15 -19.15 10.57
N HIS A 43 16.49 -20.09 11.23
CA HIS A 43 15.06 -20.06 11.48
C HIS A 43 14.74 -20.48 12.91
N ILE A 44 13.90 -19.74 13.58
CA ILE A 44 13.30 -20.08 14.88
C ILE A 44 11.81 -20.34 14.66
N ALA A 45 11.42 -21.59 14.90
CA ALA A 45 10.07 -22.03 14.63
C ALA A 45 9.06 -21.52 15.69
N LEU A 46 7.80 -21.42 15.31
CA LEU A 46 6.70 -21.01 16.20
C LEU A 46 6.65 -21.85 17.50
N THR A 47 6.96 -23.13 17.41
CA THR A 47 6.98 -24.03 18.58
C THR A 47 8.01 -23.62 19.65
N SER A 48 9.07 -22.92 19.27
CA SER A 48 10.01 -22.27 20.19
C SER A 48 9.45 -20.97 20.74
N VAL A 49 8.89 -20.13 19.87
CA VAL A 49 8.30 -18.84 20.24
C VAL A 49 7.18 -19.02 21.28
N MET A 50 6.32 -20.02 21.11
CA MET A 50 5.24 -20.35 22.05
C MET A 50 5.74 -20.77 23.47
N LYS A 51 7.02 -21.07 23.63
CA LYS A 51 7.60 -21.35 24.96
C LYS A 51 8.02 -20.07 25.70
N GLY A 52 7.88 -18.92 25.05
CA GLY A 52 8.12 -17.61 25.61
C GLY A 52 9.54 -17.07 25.47
N GLU A 53 9.72 -15.89 26.01
CA GLU A 53 10.90 -15.02 25.82
C GLU A 53 12.22 -15.73 26.16
N GLY A 54 12.26 -16.51 27.25
CA GLY A 54 13.49 -17.21 27.66
C GLY A 54 13.97 -18.26 26.65
N GLN A 55 13.05 -19.02 26.04
CA GLN A 55 13.40 -19.98 24.99
C GLN A 55 13.88 -19.26 23.72
N ILE A 56 13.22 -18.16 23.35
CA ILE A 56 13.61 -17.35 22.20
C ILE A 56 15.04 -16.82 22.39
N GLN A 57 15.40 -16.35 23.60
CA GLN A 57 16.75 -15.89 23.91
C GLN A 57 17.79 -17.00 23.69
N GLN A 58 17.50 -18.20 24.19
CA GLN A 58 18.40 -19.34 24.01
C GLN A 58 18.61 -19.70 22.55
N ASP A 59 17.52 -19.79 21.79
CA ASP A 59 17.56 -20.12 20.37
C ASP A 59 18.30 -19.03 19.56
N LEU A 60 18.09 -17.75 19.86
CA LEU A 60 18.82 -16.64 19.25
C LEU A 60 20.33 -16.74 19.51
N GLN A 61 20.73 -17.02 20.75
CA GLN A 61 22.13 -17.20 21.12
C GLN A 61 22.77 -18.42 20.42
N GLU A 62 22.03 -19.52 20.33
CA GLU A 62 22.51 -20.70 19.58
C GLU A 62 22.73 -20.41 18.11
N GLN A 63 21.79 -19.68 17.47
CA GLN A 63 21.96 -19.27 16.09
C GLN A 63 23.19 -18.37 15.91
N GLN A 64 23.40 -17.41 16.80
CA GLN A 64 24.55 -16.52 16.76
C GLN A 64 25.87 -17.29 16.93
N GLN A 65 25.95 -18.27 17.88
CA GLN A 65 27.13 -19.08 18.09
C GLN A 65 27.48 -19.93 16.87
N ARG A 66 26.50 -20.33 16.07
CA ARG A 66 26.69 -21.03 14.79
C ARG A 66 27.07 -20.09 13.64
N GLY A 67 27.25 -18.78 13.89
CA GLY A 67 27.63 -17.81 12.88
C GLY A 67 26.49 -17.31 12.03
N VAL A 68 25.22 -17.59 12.38
CA VAL A 68 24.05 -17.11 11.69
C VAL A 68 23.92 -15.60 11.87
N ARG A 69 23.69 -14.87 10.78
CA ARG A 69 23.60 -13.42 10.78
C ARG A 69 22.19 -12.90 10.41
N VAL A 70 21.40 -13.71 9.74
CA VAL A 70 20.02 -13.42 9.37
C VAL A 70 19.14 -14.48 10.04
N ILE A 71 18.25 -14.08 10.92
CA ILE A 71 17.40 -15.00 11.67
C ILE A 71 15.94 -14.68 11.37
N VAL A 72 15.23 -15.63 10.78
CA VAL A 72 13.80 -15.59 10.57
C VAL A 72 13.13 -16.20 11.82
N VAL A 73 12.19 -15.46 12.41
CA VAL A 73 11.46 -15.93 13.60
C VAL A 73 9.97 -15.95 13.26
N ASP A 74 9.31 -17.08 13.50
CA ASP A 74 7.87 -17.23 13.30
C ASP A 74 7.08 -16.43 14.35
N ALA A 75 5.94 -15.88 13.95
CA ALA A 75 4.96 -15.28 14.86
C ALA A 75 3.55 -15.40 14.25
N ILE A 76 2.53 -15.53 15.08
CA ILE A 76 1.11 -15.54 14.69
C ILE A 76 0.36 -14.38 15.35
N THR A 77 0.75 -14.01 16.56
CA THR A 77 0.09 -12.98 17.36
C THR A 77 1.03 -11.81 17.65
N VAL A 78 0.45 -10.68 18.06
CA VAL A 78 1.24 -9.54 18.54
C VAL A 78 2.01 -9.88 19.81
N ASP A 79 1.48 -10.78 20.65
CA ASP A 79 2.15 -11.25 21.87
C ASP A 79 3.41 -12.06 21.53
N ASP A 80 3.37 -12.87 20.47
CA ASP A 80 4.57 -13.56 19.96
C ASP A 80 5.64 -12.54 19.53
N VAL A 81 5.21 -11.52 18.79
CA VAL A 81 6.11 -10.45 18.32
C VAL A 81 6.69 -9.67 19.49
N ASP A 82 5.91 -9.40 20.53
CA ASP A 82 6.37 -8.71 21.73
C ASP A 82 7.38 -9.56 22.53
N ALA A 83 7.16 -10.89 22.63
CA ALA A 83 8.10 -11.81 23.25
C ALA A 83 9.44 -11.87 22.48
N ILE A 84 9.38 -11.86 21.14
CA ILE A 84 10.59 -11.78 20.30
C ILE A 84 11.35 -10.48 20.55
N ALA A 85 10.65 -9.35 20.60
CA ALA A 85 11.23 -8.04 20.89
C ALA A 85 11.87 -8.00 22.30
N GLY A 86 11.18 -8.58 23.31
CA GLY A 86 11.70 -8.72 24.66
C GLY A 86 13.00 -9.53 24.71
N ALA A 87 13.04 -10.67 24.02
CA ALA A 87 14.24 -11.51 23.92
C ALA A 87 15.44 -10.75 23.31
N VAL A 88 15.21 -10.01 22.23
CA VAL A 88 16.28 -9.20 21.58
C VAL A 88 16.78 -8.10 22.50
N VAL A 89 15.89 -7.44 23.24
CA VAL A 89 16.25 -6.38 24.19
C VAL A 89 17.02 -6.95 25.37
N ALA A 90 16.57 -8.08 25.92
CA ALA A 90 17.27 -8.75 27.03
C ALA A 90 18.70 -9.20 26.67
N LEU A 91 18.92 -9.60 25.43
CA LEU A 91 20.24 -9.91 24.89
C LEU A 91 21.09 -8.66 24.60
N ASN A 92 20.52 -7.49 24.70
CA ASN A 92 21.17 -6.21 24.37
C ASN A 92 21.77 -6.19 22.95
N TRP A 93 21.12 -6.83 21.99
CA TRP A 93 21.64 -6.91 20.64
C TRP A 93 21.29 -5.66 19.82
N ASN A 94 22.27 -5.21 19.03
CA ASN A 94 22.01 -4.29 17.94
C ASN A 94 21.56 -5.09 16.71
N VAL A 95 20.29 -4.93 16.32
CA VAL A 95 19.70 -5.65 15.21
C VAL A 95 19.15 -4.68 14.16
N LEU A 96 19.16 -5.10 12.90
CA LEU A 96 18.35 -4.53 11.86
C LEU A 96 17.02 -5.30 11.86
N ALA A 97 15.96 -4.63 12.27
CA ALA A 97 14.61 -5.18 12.19
C ALA A 97 14.12 -5.16 10.74
N VAL A 98 13.58 -6.28 10.27
CA VAL A 98 12.97 -6.41 8.94
C VAL A 98 11.62 -7.08 9.12
N ASP A 99 10.56 -6.30 9.08
CA ASP A 99 9.20 -6.74 9.34
C ASP A 99 8.17 -5.78 8.72
N PRO A 100 6.90 -6.13 8.64
CA PRO A 100 5.85 -5.22 8.13
C PRO A 100 5.42 -4.12 9.13
N GLY A 101 6.09 -3.98 10.29
CA GLY A 101 5.85 -2.92 11.26
C GLY A 101 5.74 -3.37 12.73
N PRO A 102 4.99 -4.42 13.08
CA PRO A 102 4.72 -4.80 14.47
C PRO A 102 5.97 -5.11 15.30
N PHE A 103 6.98 -5.79 14.73
CA PHE A 103 8.20 -6.10 15.46
C PHE A 103 9.03 -4.83 15.75
N THR A 104 9.17 -3.96 14.75
CA THR A 104 9.84 -2.66 14.92
C THR A 104 9.15 -1.82 15.99
N GLU A 105 7.82 -1.78 16.01
CA GLU A 105 7.03 -1.08 17.04
C GLU A 105 7.31 -1.68 18.43
N ARG A 106 7.14 -2.99 18.61
CA ARG A 106 7.38 -3.65 19.90
C ARG A 106 8.82 -3.47 20.36
N LEU A 107 9.79 -3.55 19.46
CA LEU A 107 11.19 -3.32 19.77
C LEU A 107 11.44 -1.88 20.28
N ALA A 108 10.83 -0.89 19.65
CA ALA A 108 10.92 0.50 20.08
C ALA A 108 10.27 0.75 21.46
N VAL A 109 9.10 0.14 21.71
CA VAL A 109 8.43 0.19 23.02
C VAL A 109 9.30 -0.47 24.09
N ARG A 110 9.78 -1.70 23.86
CA ARG A 110 10.60 -2.45 24.80
C ARG A 110 11.94 -1.78 25.10
N ARG A 111 12.49 -1.00 24.17
CA ARG A 111 13.67 -0.15 24.38
C ARG A 111 13.38 1.21 25.02
N GLY A 112 12.13 1.52 25.31
CA GLY A 112 11.73 2.80 25.88
C GLY A 112 11.85 3.99 24.92
N LEU A 113 11.98 3.75 23.61
CA LEU A 113 12.08 4.79 22.58
C LEU A 113 10.72 5.40 22.27
N MET A 114 9.65 4.67 22.50
CA MET A 114 8.27 5.15 22.38
C MET A 114 7.41 4.59 23.50
N ARG A 115 6.32 5.28 23.80
CA ARG A 115 5.30 4.79 24.74
C ARG A 115 4.34 3.87 23.97
N GLU A 116 3.74 2.90 24.67
CA GLU A 116 2.60 2.18 24.08
C GLU A 116 1.55 3.17 23.59
N ALA A 117 1.17 3.01 22.32
CA ALA A 117 0.09 3.82 21.78
C ALA A 117 -1.17 3.50 22.60
N ARG A 118 -1.57 4.43 23.47
CA ARG A 118 -2.95 4.38 23.95
C ARG A 118 -3.81 4.58 22.71
N SER A 119 -4.81 3.70 22.51
CA SER A 119 -5.86 3.92 21.53
C SER A 119 -6.37 5.36 21.71
N SER A 120 -5.77 6.29 21.00
CA SER A 120 -6.28 7.64 20.94
C SER A 120 -7.58 7.56 20.15
N ALA A 121 -8.63 8.16 20.70
CA ALA A 121 -9.82 8.38 19.89
C ALA A 121 -9.37 9.06 18.57
N PRO A 122 -9.93 8.62 17.41
CA PRO A 122 -9.52 9.19 16.13
C PRO A 122 -9.53 10.70 16.22
N ALA A 123 -8.48 11.33 15.71
CA ALA A 123 -8.36 12.79 15.73
C ALA A 123 -9.68 13.37 15.23
N SER A 124 -10.39 14.13 16.08
CA SER A 124 -11.67 14.70 15.70
C SER A 124 -11.41 15.71 14.58
N LEU A 125 -11.68 15.29 13.36
CA LEU A 125 -11.80 16.21 12.25
C LEU A 125 -12.89 17.22 12.66
N THR A 126 -12.58 18.50 12.63
CA THR A 126 -13.57 19.54 12.96
C THR A 126 -14.79 19.44 12.06
N ALA A 127 -15.96 19.74 12.56
CA ALA A 127 -17.23 19.58 11.81
C ALA A 127 -17.25 20.30 10.45
N ASP A 128 -16.45 21.34 10.28
CA ASP A 128 -16.27 22.07 9.01
C ASP A 128 -15.49 21.29 7.95
N SER A 129 -14.65 20.33 8.37
CA SER A 129 -13.91 19.44 7.44
C SER A 129 -14.77 18.31 6.86
N GLN A 130 -16.00 18.14 7.34
CA GLN A 130 -16.87 17.01 6.97
C GLN A 130 -17.71 17.25 5.69
N ARG A 131 -17.70 18.45 5.11
CA ARG A 131 -18.46 18.75 3.90
C ARG A 131 -17.52 18.94 2.72
N GLY A 132 -17.68 18.10 1.71
CA GLY A 132 -16.93 18.19 0.47
C GLY A 132 -16.80 16.84 -0.23
N SER A 133 -16.40 16.89 -1.46
CA SER A 133 -16.24 15.71 -2.31
C SER A 133 -14.89 15.03 -2.04
N ILE A 134 -14.83 13.75 -2.34
CA ILE A 134 -13.62 12.92 -2.24
C ILE A 134 -13.26 12.37 -3.60
N LEU A 135 -12.01 12.43 -3.99
CA LEU A 135 -11.49 11.72 -5.14
C LEU A 135 -11.00 10.33 -4.72
N ILE A 136 -11.48 9.31 -5.38
CA ILE A 136 -11.07 7.91 -5.21
C ILE A 136 -10.35 7.49 -6.48
N VAL A 137 -9.09 7.10 -6.34
CA VAL A 137 -8.23 6.73 -7.47
C VAL A 137 -7.75 5.31 -7.30
N ALA A 138 -8.10 4.45 -8.24
CA ALA A 138 -7.79 3.03 -8.19
C ALA A 138 -7.05 2.58 -9.45
N GLY A 139 -5.74 2.45 -9.34
CA GLY A 139 -4.90 1.83 -10.37
C GLY A 139 -4.66 0.33 -10.13
N SER A 140 -5.09 -0.19 -8.99
CA SER A 140 -4.90 -1.60 -8.64
C SER A 140 -5.98 -2.48 -9.28
N ALA A 141 -5.54 -3.50 -10.03
CA ALA A 141 -6.42 -4.49 -10.66
C ALA A 141 -6.66 -5.75 -9.81
N THR A 142 -6.32 -5.72 -8.52
CA THR A 142 -6.49 -6.88 -7.63
C THR A 142 -7.95 -7.25 -7.41
N PRO A 143 -8.29 -8.54 -7.21
CA PRO A 143 -9.66 -8.97 -6.94
C PRO A 143 -10.30 -8.25 -5.74
N VAL A 144 -9.51 -7.98 -4.69
CA VAL A 144 -9.97 -7.25 -3.50
C VAL A 144 -10.41 -5.83 -3.86
N THR A 145 -9.56 -5.08 -4.55
CA THR A 145 -9.89 -3.71 -4.98
C THR A 145 -11.13 -3.69 -5.89
N LYS A 146 -11.23 -4.65 -6.81
CA LYS A 146 -12.41 -4.76 -7.70
C LYS A 146 -13.70 -4.96 -6.92
N LYS A 147 -13.72 -5.92 -5.96
CA LYS A 147 -14.89 -6.14 -5.09
C LYS A 147 -15.29 -4.90 -4.31
N GLN A 148 -14.32 -4.21 -3.72
CA GLN A 148 -14.56 -3.00 -2.93
C GLN A 148 -15.14 -1.88 -3.78
N LEU A 149 -14.61 -1.64 -4.97
CA LEU A 149 -15.14 -0.64 -5.91
C LEU A 149 -16.54 -1.00 -6.39
N GLN A 150 -16.78 -2.25 -6.78
CA GLN A 150 -18.10 -2.74 -7.19
C GLN A 150 -19.14 -2.54 -6.08
N TYR A 151 -18.76 -2.87 -4.83
CA TYR A 151 -19.64 -2.66 -3.69
C TYR A 151 -19.95 -1.18 -3.47
N LEU A 152 -18.93 -0.32 -3.50
CA LEU A 152 -19.09 1.12 -3.34
C LEU A 152 -20.03 1.71 -4.41
N ILE A 153 -19.76 1.39 -5.68
CA ILE A 153 -20.53 1.89 -6.83
C ILE A 153 -22.01 1.43 -6.76
N ALA A 154 -22.24 0.21 -6.30
CA ALA A 154 -23.61 -0.33 -6.21
C ALA A 154 -24.40 0.18 -5.01
N ASN A 155 -23.76 0.63 -3.94
CA ASN A 155 -24.42 0.89 -2.65
C ASN A 155 -24.38 2.36 -2.20
N ASP A 156 -23.63 3.26 -2.86
CA ASP A 156 -23.58 4.68 -2.50
C ASP A 156 -24.02 5.57 -3.67
N ALA A 157 -25.17 6.19 -3.53
CA ALA A 157 -25.74 7.07 -4.56
C ALA A 157 -24.94 8.35 -4.83
N ARG A 158 -23.94 8.67 -3.97
CA ARG A 158 -23.04 9.83 -4.17
C ARG A 158 -21.93 9.53 -5.16
N VAL A 159 -21.76 8.28 -5.58
CA VAL A 159 -20.68 7.88 -6.47
C VAL A 159 -20.90 8.43 -7.87
N CYS A 160 -19.94 9.21 -8.34
CA CYS A 160 -19.76 9.53 -9.75
C CYS A 160 -18.63 8.59 -10.27
N HIS A 161 -19.03 7.47 -10.88
CA HIS A 161 -18.10 6.50 -11.43
C HIS A 161 -17.64 6.93 -12.84
N ILE A 162 -16.34 7.12 -13.00
CA ILE A 162 -15.72 7.55 -14.25
C ILE A 162 -14.63 6.55 -14.62
N PRO A 163 -14.95 5.55 -15.45
CA PRO A 163 -13.97 4.59 -15.94
C PRO A 163 -12.85 5.26 -16.71
N VAL A 164 -11.63 4.82 -16.49
CA VAL A 164 -10.43 5.28 -17.17
C VAL A 164 -9.92 4.17 -18.09
N ASP A 165 -9.70 4.48 -19.35
CA ASP A 165 -9.14 3.52 -20.31
C ASP A 165 -7.63 3.43 -20.13
N ALA A 166 -7.21 2.32 -19.50
CA ALA A 166 -5.81 2.06 -19.23
C ALA A 166 -4.97 1.90 -20.50
N GLU A 167 -5.53 1.34 -21.58
CA GLU A 167 -4.82 1.16 -22.85
C GLU A 167 -4.43 2.51 -23.46
N LEU A 168 -5.35 3.50 -23.41
CA LEU A 168 -5.07 4.85 -23.88
C LEU A 168 -3.99 5.54 -23.03
N LEU A 169 -3.95 5.28 -21.73
CA LEU A 169 -2.93 5.85 -20.84
C LEU A 169 -1.52 5.27 -21.08
N VAL A 170 -1.41 4.06 -21.62
CA VAL A 170 -0.11 3.47 -22.00
C VAL A 170 0.58 4.29 -23.08
N ASP A 171 -0.18 4.77 -24.09
CA ASP A 171 0.34 5.60 -25.17
C ASP A 171 0.44 7.07 -24.76
N ARG A 172 1.49 7.39 -24.01
CA ARG A 172 1.77 8.75 -23.53
C ARG A 172 1.95 9.78 -24.62
N LYS A 173 2.33 9.37 -25.83
CA LYS A 173 2.67 10.29 -26.92
C LYS A 173 1.44 10.79 -27.69
N ASN A 174 0.42 9.94 -27.83
CA ASN A 174 -0.69 10.23 -28.72
C ASN A 174 -2.05 10.19 -28.03
N ALA A 175 -2.32 9.18 -27.17
CA ALA A 175 -3.67 8.90 -26.69
C ALA A 175 -3.91 9.32 -25.23
N ALA A 176 -2.88 9.34 -24.38
CA ALA A 176 -3.08 9.58 -22.95
C ALA A 176 -3.70 10.95 -22.64
N GLU A 177 -3.30 12.00 -23.35
CA GLU A 177 -3.84 13.34 -23.13
C GLU A 177 -5.33 13.41 -23.52
N ILE A 178 -5.74 12.71 -24.56
CA ILE A 178 -7.14 12.60 -24.98
C ILE A 178 -7.97 11.97 -23.88
N GLU A 179 -7.49 10.86 -23.31
CA GLU A 179 -8.17 10.15 -22.22
C GLU A 179 -8.23 10.99 -20.94
N VAL A 180 -7.13 11.63 -20.54
CA VAL A 180 -7.12 12.56 -19.41
C VAL A 180 -8.18 13.64 -19.59
N ASN A 181 -8.23 14.29 -20.76
CA ASN A 181 -9.20 15.34 -21.06
C ASN A 181 -10.63 14.81 -21.01
N ARG A 182 -10.91 13.61 -21.56
CA ARG A 182 -12.23 12.98 -21.51
C ARG A 182 -12.71 12.78 -20.07
N VAL A 183 -11.85 12.21 -19.23
CA VAL A 183 -12.17 11.93 -17.81
C VAL A 183 -12.39 13.23 -17.03
N VAL A 184 -11.54 14.24 -17.23
CA VAL A 184 -11.67 15.55 -16.58
C VAL A 184 -12.96 16.26 -17.00
N GLN A 185 -13.32 16.22 -18.29
CA GLN A 185 -14.59 16.81 -18.76
C GLN A 185 -15.81 16.11 -18.14
N HIS A 186 -15.77 14.79 -18.01
CA HIS A 186 -16.84 14.03 -17.33
C HIS A 186 -16.93 14.43 -15.85
N ALA A 187 -15.79 14.48 -15.13
CA ALA A 187 -15.76 14.91 -13.74
C ALA A 187 -16.37 16.33 -13.55
N ARG A 188 -16.03 17.27 -14.44
CA ARG A 188 -16.61 18.63 -14.40
C ARG A 188 -18.14 18.65 -14.52
N GLN A 189 -18.73 17.73 -15.24
CA GLN A 189 -20.19 17.64 -15.37
C GLN A 189 -20.85 17.09 -14.10
N CYS A 190 -20.15 16.29 -13.33
CA CYS A 190 -20.63 15.74 -12.06
C CYS A 190 -20.51 16.72 -10.87
N VAL A 191 -19.52 17.62 -10.87
CA VAL A 191 -19.24 18.56 -9.76
C VAL A 191 -20.45 19.47 -9.43
N PRO A 192 -21.17 20.07 -10.37
CA PRO A 192 -22.27 20.98 -10.04
C PRO A 192 -23.50 20.26 -9.50
N ALA A 193 -23.62 18.94 -9.70
CA ALA A 193 -24.85 18.20 -9.43
C ALA A 193 -24.94 17.66 -8.00
N GLN A 194 -23.81 17.47 -7.30
CA GLN A 194 -23.79 16.79 -6.00
C GLN A 194 -22.74 17.39 -5.06
N HIS A 195 -23.19 18.06 -4.00
CA HIS A 195 -22.35 18.33 -2.84
C HIS A 195 -22.00 16.98 -2.14
N ASN A 196 -20.75 16.81 -1.76
CA ASN A 196 -20.22 15.57 -1.14
C ASN A 196 -20.17 14.35 -2.10
N ALA A 197 -19.86 14.55 -3.36
CA ALA A 197 -19.71 13.47 -4.33
C ALA A 197 -18.45 12.61 -4.03
N LEU A 198 -18.55 11.33 -4.37
CA LEU A 198 -17.42 10.41 -4.41
C LEU A 198 -17.04 10.18 -5.87
N PHE A 199 -16.00 10.86 -6.34
CA PHE A 199 -15.48 10.66 -7.70
C PHE A 199 -14.60 9.41 -7.73
N VAL A 200 -15.01 8.40 -8.48
CA VAL A 200 -14.26 7.15 -8.60
C VAL A 200 -13.62 7.07 -9.97
N PHE A 201 -12.30 7.26 -10.03
CA PHE A 201 -11.46 7.03 -11.19
C PHE A 201 -10.82 5.66 -11.07
N GLU A 202 -11.12 4.75 -11.96
CA GLU A 202 -10.58 3.41 -11.93
C GLU A 202 -10.24 2.91 -13.33
N SER A 203 -9.20 2.08 -13.42
CA SER A 203 -8.68 1.53 -14.67
C SER A 203 -8.78 0.00 -14.75
N ALA A 204 -9.56 -0.62 -13.86
CA ALA A 204 -9.52 -2.06 -13.68
C ALA A 204 -10.88 -2.77 -13.69
N LEU A 205 -12.01 -2.05 -13.48
CA LEU A 205 -13.35 -2.65 -13.48
C LEU A 205 -13.90 -2.78 -14.89
N THR A 206 -13.65 -1.79 -15.71
CA THR A 206 -14.17 -1.68 -17.06
C THR A 206 -13.06 -1.89 -18.06
N GLY A 207 -13.35 -2.72 -19.06
CA GLY A 207 -12.40 -3.04 -20.10
C GLY A 207 -11.63 -4.35 -19.89
N ARG A 208 -10.71 -4.60 -20.79
CA ARG A 208 -9.84 -5.77 -20.78
C ARG A 208 -8.72 -5.58 -19.77
N LEU A 209 -8.45 -6.59 -18.95
CA LEU A 209 -7.22 -6.61 -18.17
C LEU A 209 -6.03 -6.63 -19.14
N LEU A 210 -5.23 -5.57 -19.13
CA LEU A 210 -4.11 -5.43 -20.05
C LEU A 210 -2.98 -6.40 -19.69
N ASN A 211 -2.42 -7.04 -20.70
CA ASN A 211 -1.12 -7.67 -20.58
C ASN A 211 -0.05 -6.59 -20.77
N LEU A 212 0.49 -6.09 -19.68
CA LEU A 212 1.43 -4.96 -19.70
C LEU A 212 2.69 -5.27 -20.54
N GLN A 213 3.13 -6.53 -20.58
CA GLN A 213 4.29 -6.92 -21.38
C GLN A 213 3.98 -6.85 -22.90
N GLU A 214 2.78 -7.25 -23.31
CA GLU A 214 2.33 -7.11 -24.71
C GLU A 214 2.24 -5.64 -25.10
N GLU A 215 1.72 -4.78 -24.21
CA GLU A 215 1.65 -3.34 -24.46
C GLU A 215 3.04 -2.69 -24.52
N GLU A 216 3.97 -3.12 -23.66
CA GLU A 216 5.36 -2.66 -23.70
C GLU A 216 6.02 -3.01 -25.04
N GLN A 217 5.80 -4.20 -25.57
CA GLN A 217 6.27 -4.60 -26.89
C GLN A 217 5.62 -3.79 -28.01
N ARG A 218 4.29 -3.61 -27.96
CA ARG A 218 3.50 -2.86 -28.95
C ARG A 218 3.95 -1.42 -29.10
N PHE A 219 4.26 -0.75 -27.98
CA PHE A 219 4.66 0.66 -27.95
C PHE A 219 6.18 0.87 -27.85
N ALA A 220 6.97 -0.20 -27.95
CA ALA A 220 8.45 -0.16 -27.77
C ALA A 220 8.88 0.53 -26.47
N LEU A 221 8.22 0.16 -25.37
CA LEU A 221 8.49 0.69 -24.03
C LEU A 221 9.48 -0.20 -23.27
N ALA A 222 10.16 0.38 -22.29
CA ALA A 222 10.97 -0.39 -21.35
C ALA A 222 10.09 -1.22 -20.40
N HIS A 223 10.66 -2.27 -19.81
CA HIS A 223 9.99 -3.09 -18.81
C HIS A 223 9.49 -2.25 -17.63
N GLY A 224 8.21 -2.42 -17.25
CA GLY A 224 7.53 -1.64 -16.20
C GLY A 224 7.03 -0.26 -16.64
N GLN A 225 7.35 0.18 -17.85
CA GLN A 225 6.98 1.50 -18.34
C GLN A 225 5.48 1.63 -18.63
N ALA A 226 4.81 0.56 -19.07
CA ALA A 226 3.38 0.56 -19.31
C ALA A 226 2.61 0.84 -17.99
N ALA A 227 2.94 0.13 -16.92
CA ALA A 227 2.37 0.38 -15.58
C ALA A 227 2.65 1.81 -15.09
N GLN A 228 3.86 2.30 -15.31
CA GLN A 228 4.24 3.66 -14.94
C GLN A 228 3.41 4.69 -15.71
N ASN A 229 3.22 4.52 -17.02
CA ASN A 229 2.43 5.42 -17.86
C ASN A 229 0.98 5.49 -17.40
N ILE A 230 0.35 4.35 -17.08
CA ILE A 230 -1.02 4.30 -16.53
C ILE A 230 -1.09 5.09 -15.23
N ASN A 231 -0.19 4.84 -14.28
CA ASN A 231 -0.20 5.51 -12.98
C ASN A 231 0.08 7.02 -13.09
N GLN A 232 0.95 7.44 -13.99
CA GLN A 232 1.16 8.85 -14.30
C GLN A 232 -0.08 9.50 -14.92
N GLY A 233 -0.77 8.79 -15.82
CA GLY A 233 -2.04 9.25 -16.40
C GLY A 233 -3.12 9.46 -15.34
N LEU A 234 -3.27 8.52 -14.40
CA LEU A 234 -4.16 8.66 -13.24
C LEU A 234 -3.77 9.87 -12.38
N GLY A 235 -2.48 10.10 -12.16
CA GLY A 235 -1.98 11.29 -11.47
C GLY A 235 -2.32 12.59 -12.18
N SER A 236 -2.17 12.64 -13.51
CA SER A 236 -2.54 13.80 -14.33
C SER A 236 -4.05 14.09 -14.26
N ILE A 237 -4.91 13.04 -14.29
CA ILE A 237 -6.35 13.18 -14.08
C ILE A 237 -6.65 13.83 -12.73
N VAL A 238 -6.05 13.31 -11.66
CA VAL A 238 -6.25 13.87 -10.31
C VAL A 238 -5.86 15.33 -10.25
N ARG A 239 -4.68 15.69 -10.76
CA ARG A 239 -4.20 17.07 -10.77
C ARG A 239 -5.16 17.99 -11.53
N GLU A 240 -5.59 17.61 -12.72
CA GLU A 240 -6.50 18.45 -13.53
C GLU A 240 -7.89 18.57 -12.89
N VAL A 241 -8.41 17.52 -12.24
CA VAL A 241 -9.67 17.61 -11.51
C VAL A 241 -9.55 18.52 -10.29
N LEU A 242 -8.45 18.41 -9.53
CA LEU A 242 -8.19 19.30 -8.39
C LEU A 242 -8.04 20.77 -8.83
N ASN A 243 -7.37 21.02 -9.97
CA ASN A 243 -7.26 22.37 -10.54
C ASN A 243 -8.64 22.98 -10.84
N CYS A 244 -9.58 22.16 -11.31
CA CYS A 244 -10.90 22.62 -11.70
C CYS A 244 -11.89 22.75 -10.53
N ALA A 245 -11.69 22.01 -9.45
CA ALA A 245 -12.63 21.87 -8.33
C ALA A 245 -11.95 22.09 -6.96
N SER A 246 -10.92 22.92 -6.89
CA SER A 246 -10.04 23.09 -5.74
C SER A 246 -10.74 23.45 -4.42
N GLY A 247 -11.91 24.05 -4.46
CA GLY A 247 -12.69 24.38 -3.26
C GLY A 247 -13.62 23.28 -2.76
N GLU A 248 -13.95 22.31 -3.61
CA GLU A 248 -14.98 21.29 -3.34
C GLU A 248 -14.39 19.93 -2.92
N ILE A 249 -13.16 19.63 -3.34
CA ILE A 249 -12.50 18.40 -3.01
C ILE A 249 -11.77 18.53 -1.66
N LYS A 250 -12.16 17.72 -0.69
CA LYS A 250 -11.65 17.76 0.68
C LYS A 250 -10.75 16.58 1.05
N GLY A 251 -10.68 15.58 0.20
CA GLY A 251 -9.86 14.41 0.46
C GLY A 251 -9.56 13.60 -0.79
N LEU A 252 -8.49 12.82 -0.70
CA LEU A 252 -8.03 11.94 -1.75
C LEU A 252 -7.87 10.53 -1.17
N TYR A 253 -8.51 9.55 -1.78
CA TYR A 253 -8.33 8.14 -1.46
C TYR A 253 -7.65 7.43 -2.62
N MET A 254 -6.54 6.75 -2.34
CA MET A 254 -5.74 6.10 -3.36
C MET A 254 -5.55 4.62 -3.03
N THR A 255 -5.76 3.73 -4.00
CA THR A 255 -5.48 2.30 -3.84
C THR A 255 -4.45 1.82 -4.85
N GLY A 256 -3.42 1.15 -4.30
CA GLY A 256 -2.22 0.72 -4.99
C GLY A 256 -1.02 1.63 -4.70
N GLY A 257 0.09 1.05 -4.23
CA GLY A 257 1.28 1.81 -3.84
C GLY A 257 1.87 2.63 -4.99
N ASP A 258 1.98 2.04 -6.18
CA ASP A 258 2.47 2.75 -7.37
C ASP A 258 1.54 3.90 -7.80
N THR A 259 0.24 3.70 -7.70
CA THR A 259 -0.76 4.75 -7.97
C THR A 259 -0.55 5.92 -7.01
N MET A 260 -0.46 5.63 -5.71
CA MET A 260 -0.24 6.66 -4.69
C MET A 260 1.04 7.47 -4.95
N VAL A 261 2.16 6.81 -5.19
CA VAL A 261 3.44 7.48 -5.47
C VAL A 261 3.36 8.38 -6.71
N ASN A 262 2.74 7.90 -7.80
CA ASN A 262 2.66 8.69 -9.03
C ASN A 262 1.67 9.85 -8.90
N VAL A 263 0.53 9.64 -8.24
CA VAL A 263 -0.41 10.74 -7.96
C VAL A 263 0.26 11.82 -7.12
N LEU A 264 0.91 11.46 -6.01
CA LEU A 264 1.59 12.43 -5.15
C LEU A 264 2.71 13.19 -5.89
N LYS A 265 3.47 12.52 -6.77
CA LYS A 265 4.47 13.18 -7.63
C LYS A 265 3.84 14.18 -8.58
N GLU A 266 2.74 13.84 -9.24
CA GLU A 266 2.02 14.74 -10.15
C GLU A 266 1.43 15.96 -9.42
N LEU A 267 1.11 15.83 -8.12
CA LEU A 267 0.68 16.94 -7.27
C LEU A 267 1.84 17.78 -6.71
N GLY A 268 3.09 17.44 -7.06
CA GLY A 268 4.28 18.15 -6.58
C GLY A 268 4.57 17.92 -5.09
N ALA A 269 4.03 16.86 -4.50
CA ALA A 269 4.28 16.55 -3.10
C ALA A 269 5.77 16.25 -2.86
N THR A 270 6.35 16.87 -1.83
CA THR A 270 7.73 16.62 -1.37
C THR A 270 7.78 15.59 -0.24
N GLY A 271 6.66 15.29 0.37
CA GLY A 271 6.52 14.32 1.44
C GLY A 271 5.07 14.15 1.89
N ILE A 272 4.89 13.29 2.88
CA ILE A 272 3.63 13.08 3.57
C ILE A 272 3.83 13.13 5.08
N GLU A 273 2.89 13.73 5.79
CA GLU A 273 2.83 13.72 7.25
C GLU A 273 1.78 12.71 7.70
N MET A 274 2.16 11.76 8.54
CA MET A 274 1.23 10.81 9.13
C MET A 274 0.29 11.53 10.10
N ILE A 275 -1.03 11.34 9.92
CA ILE A 275 -2.05 11.92 10.80
C ILE A 275 -2.65 10.84 11.69
N ASP A 276 -3.10 9.75 11.10
CA ASP A 276 -3.83 8.70 11.80
C ASP A 276 -3.72 7.36 11.09
N TYR A 277 -4.10 6.32 11.79
CA TYR A 277 -4.16 4.95 11.34
C TYR A 277 -5.62 4.55 11.14
N VAL A 278 -6.01 4.24 9.90
CA VAL A 278 -7.42 3.95 9.57
C VAL A 278 -7.74 2.47 9.80
N ILE A 279 -7.01 1.59 9.14
CA ILE A 279 -7.02 0.12 9.29
C ILE A 279 -5.63 -0.41 8.95
N PRO A 280 -5.28 -1.67 9.26
CA PRO A 280 -3.98 -2.22 8.88
C PRO A 280 -3.62 -1.94 7.42
N GLN A 281 -2.42 -1.39 7.18
CA GLN A 281 -1.91 -0.99 5.86
C GLN A 281 -2.73 0.09 5.14
N THR A 282 -3.44 0.92 5.89
CA THR A 282 -4.21 2.04 5.35
C THR A 282 -4.05 3.23 6.27
N ASP A 283 -3.30 4.21 5.82
CA ASP A 283 -2.90 5.35 6.63
C ASP A 283 -3.57 6.63 6.14
N MET A 284 -3.95 7.50 7.07
CA MET A 284 -4.37 8.86 6.81
C MET A 284 -3.17 9.79 6.91
N VAL A 285 -2.90 10.51 5.85
CA VAL A 285 -1.74 11.39 5.74
C VAL A 285 -2.15 12.77 5.23
N ARG A 286 -1.26 13.74 5.43
CA ARG A 286 -1.36 15.08 4.84
C ARG A 286 -0.23 15.30 3.86
N ILE A 287 -0.54 15.90 2.70
CA ILE A 287 0.48 16.25 1.70
C ILE A 287 1.36 17.38 2.25
N ILE A 288 2.68 17.21 2.09
CA ILE A 288 3.69 18.24 2.34
C ILE A 288 4.23 18.73 1.01
N GLY A 289 4.26 20.03 0.83
CA GLY A 289 4.78 20.69 -0.38
C GLY A 289 3.83 20.62 -1.58
N GLY A 290 4.21 21.29 -2.67
CA GLY A 290 3.39 21.45 -3.87
C GLY A 290 2.17 22.35 -3.67
N ASP A 291 1.37 22.47 -4.73
CA ASP A 291 0.18 23.35 -4.76
C ASP A 291 -0.97 22.82 -3.89
N TYR A 292 -0.91 21.55 -3.50
CA TYR A 292 -1.93 20.85 -2.71
C TYR A 292 -1.45 20.51 -1.30
N ALA A 293 -0.47 21.25 -0.77
CA ALA A 293 -0.01 21.11 0.61
C ALA A 293 -1.19 21.24 1.59
N GLY A 294 -1.30 20.33 2.53
CA GLY A 294 -2.39 20.29 3.51
C GLY A 294 -3.58 19.40 3.12
N LEU A 295 -3.71 18.97 1.85
CA LEU A 295 -4.76 18.04 1.43
C LEU A 295 -4.63 16.71 2.18
N ILE A 296 -5.74 16.23 2.74
CA ILE A 296 -5.81 14.95 3.43
C ILE A 296 -5.91 13.82 2.41
N CYS A 297 -5.09 12.82 2.60
CA CYS A 297 -5.07 11.64 1.75
C CYS A 297 -5.17 10.36 2.58
N VAL A 298 -5.84 9.36 2.03
CA VAL A 298 -5.84 8.00 2.56
C VAL A 298 -5.21 7.09 1.51
N GLY A 299 -4.14 6.39 1.90
CA GLY A 299 -3.45 5.44 1.06
C GLY A 299 -3.72 4.01 1.48
N LYS A 300 -4.08 3.14 0.55
CA LYS A 300 -4.39 1.73 0.81
C LYS A 300 -3.59 0.81 -0.10
N GLY A 301 -3.03 -0.27 0.47
CA GLY A 301 -2.46 -1.37 -0.30
C GLY A 301 -3.53 -2.07 -1.17
N GLY A 302 -3.16 -2.52 -2.36
CA GLY A 302 -4.10 -3.16 -3.30
C GLY A 302 -4.77 -4.44 -2.78
N LEU A 303 -4.17 -5.11 -1.81
CA LEU A 303 -4.65 -6.35 -1.20
C LEU A 303 -5.28 -6.16 0.19
N THR A 304 -5.41 -4.93 0.67
CA THR A 304 -5.86 -4.62 2.03
C THR A 304 -7.37 -4.55 2.13
N GLY A 305 -7.90 -5.04 3.25
CA GLY A 305 -9.31 -5.01 3.61
C GLY A 305 -10.11 -6.21 3.06
N PRO A 306 -11.37 -6.38 3.53
CA PRO A 306 -12.25 -7.48 3.15
C PRO A 306 -12.74 -7.37 1.69
#